data_6c6daa2533291eeb82f8ca282ea17d13
#
_entry.id   6c6daa2533291eeb82f8ca282ea17d13
#
_cell.length_a   1.000
_cell.length_b   1.000
_cell.length_c   1.000
_cell.angle_alpha   90.00
_cell.angle_beta   90.00
_cell.angle_gamma   90.00
#
_symmetry.space_group_name_H-M   'P 1'
#
loop_
_entity.id
_entity.type
_entity.pdbx_description
1 polymer ?
#
loop_
_entity_poly.entity_id
_entity_poly.type
_entity_poly.pdbx_seq_one_letter_code
_entity_poly.pdbx_strand_id
1 'polypeptide(L)'
;MLLASAPALSPSVALPTPSVLRQFDVAGPRYTSYPTADRFVDAFTAEDYAQTLEQRGGAGASARPLSLYVHIPFCESLCYYCACNKIVTRHKSKGGEYLDYLAREISLQVDKLGRGARVRQLHLGGGTPTFLDDAALRTLMAMLGDAFTLSPDGEYSIEIDPRTVDRARLVTLAGLGFNRLSFGVQDFDPDVQKAVHRIQPAGQVFDLMATAR
;
A
#
# COMPACT_ATOMS: atom_id res chain seq x y z
N MET A 1 4.12 24.11 25.77
CA MET A 1 4.55 23.36 24.61
C MET A 1 5.09 22.01 25.13
N LEU A 2 4.18 21.04 25.31
CA LEU A 2 4.49 19.74 25.93
C LEU A 2 4.91 18.78 24.82
N LEU A 3 6.16 18.35 24.87
CA LEU A 3 6.64 17.23 24.08
C LEU A 3 5.90 15.97 24.57
N ALA A 4 5.04 15.42 23.73
CA ALA A 4 4.44 14.13 24.00
C ALA A 4 5.57 13.09 24.07
N SER A 5 5.67 12.40 25.20
CA SER A 5 6.62 11.30 25.40
C SER A 5 6.34 10.22 24.38
N ALA A 6 7.38 9.77 23.68
CA ALA A 6 7.28 8.62 22.78
C ALA A 6 6.68 7.41 23.53
N PRO A 7 5.79 6.64 22.90
CA PRO A 7 5.24 5.45 23.54
C PRO A 7 6.39 4.49 23.89
N ALA A 8 6.35 3.96 25.11
CA ALA A 8 7.32 2.97 25.57
C ALA A 8 7.32 1.80 24.58
N LEU A 9 8.51 1.39 24.11
CA LEU A 9 8.69 0.22 23.29
C LEU A 9 8.04 -0.97 23.99
N SER A 10 7.17 -1.66 23.27
CA SER A 10 6.56 -2.93 23.72
C SER A 10 7.65 -3.88 24.23
N PRO A 11 7.32 -4.78 25.18
CA PRO A 11 8.30 -5.69 25.78
C PRO A 11 9.11 -6.38 24.68
N SER A 12 10.42 -6.43 24.86
CA SER A 12 11.37 -7.00 23.89
C SER A 12 10.92 -8.39 23.49
N VAL A 13 10.44 -8.54 22.26
CA VAL A 13 10.21 -9.87 21.67
C VAL A 13 11.56 -10.57 21.65
N ALA A 14 11.69 -11.68 22.37
CA ALA A 14 12.91 -12.46 22.37
C ALA A 14 13.22 -12.89 20.93
N LEU A 15 14.43 -12.61 20.47
CA LEU A 15 14.87 -13.05 19.15
C LEU A 15 14.84 -14.59 19.09
N PRO A 16 14.40 -15.16 17.96
CA PRO A 16 14.41 -16.61 17.79
C PRO A 16 15.84 -17.16 17.90
N THR A 17 15.97 -18.34 18.51
CA THR A 17 17.25 -19.00 18.64
C THR A 17 17.81 -19.43 17.27
N PRO A 18 19.14 -19.59 17.12
CA PRO A 18 19.70 -20.08 15.84
C PRO A 18 19.17 -21.46 15.42
N SER A 19 18.73 -22.31 16.35
CA SER A 19 18.10 -23.60 16.04
C SER A 19 16.72 -23.41 15.41
N VAL A 20 15.90 -22.51 15.93
CA VAL A 20 14.59 -22.15 15.37
C VAL A 20 14.76 -21.54 13.98
N LEU A 21 15.70 -20.62 13.80
CA LEU A 21 15.98 -20.04 12.49
C LEU A 21 16.32 -21.12 11.46
N ARG A 22 17.25 -22.05 11.79
CA ARG A 22 17.60 -23.15 10.88
C ARG A 22 16.41 -24.10 10.59
N GLN A 23 15.53 -24.32 11.54
CA GLN A 23 14.36 -25.18 11.35
C GLN A 23 13.39 -24.62 10.32
N PHE A 24 13.25 -23.29 10.24
CA PHE A 24 12.32 -22.60 9.35
C PHE A 24 12.98 -21.96 8.13
N ASP A 25 14.30 -22.04 7.99
CA ASP A 25 15.05 -21.61 6.81
C ASP A 25 14.94 -22.66 5.70
N VAL A 26 13.73 -22.79 5.17
CA VAL A 26 13.38 -23.74 4.11
C VAL A 26 12.62 -23.04 3.01
N ALA A 27 12.79 -23.50 1.77
CA ALA A 27 11.98 -23.00 0.66
C ALA A 27 10.50 -23.32 0.90
N GLY A 28 9.65 -22.32 0.81
CA GLY A 28 8.21 -22.44 1.01
C GLY A 28 7.42 -21.55 0.05
N PRO A 29 6.14 -21.84 -0.18
CA PRO A 29 5.28 -20.98 -0.95
C PRO A 29 5.07 -19.64 -0.26
N ARG A 30 4.77 -18.60 -1.03
CA ARG A 30 4.42 -17.29 -0.48
C ARG A 30 2.99 -17.33 0.05
N TYR A 31 2.84 -17.22 1.37
CA TYR A 31 1.53 -17.13 2.04
C TYR A 31 1.13 -15.66 2.23
N THR A 32 0.93 -14.94 1.13
CA THR A 32 0.53 -13.52 1.16
C THR A 32 -0.98 -13.32 1.20
N SER A 33 -1.75 -14.36 0.92
CA SER A 33 -3.22 -14.35 0.95
C SER A 33 -3.77 -15.76 1.21
N TYR A 34 -5.02 -15.86 1.62
CA TYR A 34 -5.76 -17.12 1.71
C TYR A 34 -7.11 -16.97 1.00
N PRO A 35 -7.42 -17.88 0.04
CA PRO A 35 -6.53 -18.92 -0.47
C PRO A 35 -5.27 -18.34 -1.11
N THR A 36 -4.19 -19.14 -1.19
CA THR A 36 -2.97 -18.77 -1.90
C THR A 36 -3.22 -18.74 -3.42
N ALA A 37 -2.41 -17.98 -4.17
CA ALA A 37 -2.66 -17.71 -5.60
C ALA A 37 -2.72 -18.99 -6.47
N ASP A 38 -2.03 -20.06 -6.07
CA ASP A 38 -2.07 -21.38 -6.73
C ASP A 38 -3.44 -22.07 -6.59
N ARG A 39 -4.32 -21.56 -5.71
CA ARG A 39 -5.69 -22.05 -5.51
C ARG A 39 -6.73 -21.22 -6.23
N PHE A 40 -6.36 -20.16 -6.91
CA PHE A 40 -7.29 -19.38 -7.72
C PHE A 40 -7.74 -20.20 -8.91
N VAL A 41 -9.02 -20.10 -9.26
CA VAL A 41 -9.63 -20.85 -10.34
C VAL A 41 -10.37 -19.89 -11.29
N ASP A 42 -10.32 -20.18 -12.58
CA ASP A 42 -11.02 -19.39 -13.61
C ASP A 42 -12.56 -19.50 -13.50
N ALA A 43 -13.04 -20.47 -12.72
CA ALA A 43 -14.47 -20.64 -12.47
C ALA A 43 -15.11 -19.53 -11.62
N PHE A 44 -14.30 -18.74 -10.87
CA PHE A 44 -14.80 -17.56 -10.13
C PHE A 44 -14.91 -16.37 -11.07
N THR A 45 -16.13 -15.99 -11.37
CA THR A 45 -16.45 -14.99 -12.39
C THR A 45 -16.67 -13.59 -11.81
N ALA A 46 -16.79 -12.58 -12.68
CA ALA A 46 -17.18 -11.23 -12.28
C ALA A 46 -18.57 -11.19 -11.61
N GLU A 47 -19.49 -12.09 -12.00
CA GLU A 47 -20.81 -12.22 -11.40
C GLU A 47 -20.73 -12.75 -9.97
N ASP A 48 -19.91 -13.79 -9.72
CA ASP A 48 -19.68 -14.32 -8.37
C ASP A 48 -19.07 -13.26 -7.44
N TYR A 49 -18.16 -12.45 -7.98
CA TYR A 49 -17.60 -11.31 -7.27
C TYR A 49 -18.66 -10.26 -6.91
N ALA A 50 -19.49 -9.87 -7.89
CA ALA A 50 -20.57 -8.91 -7.68
C ALA A 50 -21.56 -9.39 -6.61
N GLN A 51 -21.99 -10.66 -6.66
CA GLN A 51 -22.85 -11.27 -5.64
C GLN A 51 -22.22 -11.25 -4.25
N THR A 52 -20.91 -11.52 -4.15
CA THR A 52 -20.17 -11.46 -2.88
C THR A 52 -20.21 -10.06 -2.28
N LEU A 53 -20.04 -9.03 -3.11
CA LEU A 53 -20.12 -7.62 -2.69
C LEU A 53 -21.53 -7.25 -2.24
N GLU A 54 -22.56 -7.65 -2.99
CA GLU A 54 -23.98 -7.40 -2.65
C GLU A 54 -24.38 -8.06 -1.33
N GLN A 55 -24.00 -9.32 -1.10
CA GLN A 55 -24.22 -10.02 0.16
C GLN A 55 -23.56 -9.30 1.33
N ARG A 56 -22.36 -8.78 1.11
CA ARG A 56 -21.66 -7.98 2.11
C ARG A 56 -22.34 -6.65 2.37
N GLY A 57 -22.77 -5.95 1.33
CA GLY A 57 -23.54 -4.69 1.42
C GLY A 57 -24.86 -4.86 2.16
N GLY A 58 -25.56 -5.95 1.90
CA GLY A 58 -26.82 -6.31 2.57
C GLY A 58 -26.70 -6.57 4.07
N ALA A 59 -25.51 -6.86 4.58
CA ALA A 59 -25.27 -7.03 6.02
C ALA A 59 -25.36 -5.73 6.83
N GLY A 60 -25.39 -4.57 6.17
CA GLY A 60 -25.55 -3.25 6.81
C GLY A 60 -24.56 -2.99 7.95
N ALA A 61 -25.06 -2.50 9.10
CA ALA A 61 -24.24 -2.18 10.26
C ALA A 61 -23.51 -3.39 10.89
N SER A 62 -23.94 -4.61 10.59
CA SER A 62 -23.28 -5.85 11.03
C SER A 62 -22.11 -6.26 10.15
N ALA A 63 -21.90 -5.60 9.00
CA ALA A 63 -20.80 -5.92 8.11
C ALA A 63 -19.44 -5.63 8.77
N ARG A 64 -18.51 -6.56 8.62
CA ARG A 64 -17.12 -6.34 9.04
C ARG A 64 -16.53 -5.16 8.27
N PRO A 65 -15.64 -4.35 8.88
CA PRO A 65 -14.95 -3.30 8.15
C PRO A 65 -14.19 -3.85 6.94
N LEU A 66 -14.04 -3.00 5.93
CA LEU A 66 -13.29 -3.31 4.72
C LEU A 66 -11.79 -3.10 4.96
N SER A 67 -10.99 -3.90 4.24
CA SER A 67 -9.63 -3.59 3.88
C SER A 67 -9.61 -3.24 2.39
N LEU A 68 -9.12 -2.06 2.04
CA LEU A 68 -8.98 -1.62 0.66
C LEU A 68 -7.52 -1.72 0.22
N TYR A 69 -7.30 -2.25 -0.96
CA TYR A 69 -6.02 -2.17 -1.66
C TYR A 69 -6.22 -1.36 -2.95
N VAL A 70 -5.42 -0.33 -3.14
CA VAL A 70 -5.40 0.46 -4.37
C VAL A 70 -4.06 0.25 -5.05
N HIS A 71 -4.10 -0.29 -6.26
CA HIS A 71 -2.92 -0.57 -7.07
C HIS A 71 -2.57 0.64 -7.93
N ILE A 72 -1.39 1.23 -7.73
CA ILE A 72 -0.87 2.30 -8.58
C ILE A 72 0.24 1.70 -9.46
N PRO A 73 -0.03 1.43 -10.75
CA PRO A 73 0.85 0.59 -11.57
C PRO A 73 2.13 1.29 -12.06
N PHE A 74 2.32 2.57 -11.78
CA PHE A 74 3.37 3.36 -12.42
C PHE A 74 4.69 3.34 -11.65
N CYS A 75 5.81 3.24 -12.41
CA CYS A 75 7.17 3.45 -11.94
C CYS A 75 7.91 4.34 -12.93
N GLU A 76 8.84 5.19 -12.45
CA GLU A 76 9.68 6.02 -13.33
C GLU A 76 10.90 5.26 -13.89
N SER A 77 11.30 4.17 -13.24
CA SER A 77 12.39 3.30 -13.66
C SER A 77 12.11 1.85 -13.35
N LEU A 78 12.73 0.96 -14.13
CA LEU A 78 12.65 -0.48 -13.94
C LEU A 78 13.69 -0.94 -12.92
N CYS A 79 13.26 -1.69 -11.90
CA CYS A 79 14.13 -2.46 -11.02
C CYS A 79 14.19 -3.90 -11.53
N TYR A 80 15.39 -4.46 -11.73
CA TYR A 80 15.56 -5.75 -12.46
C TYR A 80 15.02 -6.97 -11.70
N TYR A 81 14.83 -6.89 -10.40
CA TYR A 81 14.24 -7.96 -9.59
C TYR A 81 12.70 -7.94 -9.56
N CYS A 82 12.07 -6.87 -10.07
CA CYS A 82 10.67 -6.58 -9.79
C CYS A 82 9.70 -7.42 -10.62
N ALA A 83 8.84 -8.19 -9.95
CA ALA A 83 7.76 -8.97 -10.54
C ALA A 83 6.36 -8.32 -10.39
N CYS A 84 6.27 -7.08 -9.87
CA CYS A 84 4.98 -6.40 -9.72
C CYS A 84 4.34 -6.12 -11.08
N ASN A 85 3.01 -6.10 -11.13
CA ASN A 85 2.27 -5.59 -12.27
C ASN A 85 2.50 -4.08 -12.37
N LYS A 86 3.30 -3.64 -13.36
CA LYS A 86 3.76 -2.25 -13.46
C LYS A 86 3.88 -1.75 -14.89
N ILE A 87 3.77 -0.44 -15.01
CA ILE A 87 4.00 0.32 -16.25
C ILE A 87 5.14 1.29 -15.98
N VAL A 88 6.27 1.12 -16.67
CA VAL A 88 7.40 2.05 -16.55
C VAL A 88 7.17 3.25 -17.47
N THR A 89 7.02 4.43 -16.88
CA THR A 89 6.78 5.69 -17.62
C THR A 89 7.21 6.89 -16.82
N ARG A 90 7.62 7.97 -17.51
CA ARG A 90 7.87 9.29 -16.92
C ARG A 90 6.74 10.28 -17.21
N HIS A 91 5.74 9.88 -17.97
CA HIS A 91 4.59 10.72 -18.32
C HIS A 91 3.62 10.82 -17.12
N LYS A 92 3.77 11.86 -16.31
CA LYS A 92 2.95 12.10 -15.11
C LYS A 92 1.46 12.22 -15.40
N SER A 93 1.08 12.69 -16.60
CA SER A 93 -0.32 12.74 -17.04
C SER A 93 -1.06 11.39 -17.01
N LYS A 94 -0.31 10.27 -17.12
CA LYS A 94 -0.90 8.93 -16.99
C LYS A 94 -1.53 8.68 -15.62
N GLY A 95 -1.04 9.35 -14.58
CA GLY A 95 -1.64 9.29 -13.25
C GLY A 95 -3.06 9.83 -13.23
N GLY A 96 -3.32 10.99 -13.86
CA GLY A 96 -4.67 11.58 -13.97
C GLY A 96 -5.62 10.70 -14.77
N GLU A 97 -5.20 10.24 -15.95
CA GLU A 97 -5.99 9.30 -16.76
C GLU A 97 -6.36 8.04 -15.97
N TYR A 98 -5.42 7.50 -15.19
CA TYR A 98 -5.67 6.33 -14.35
C TYR A 98 -6.69 6.61 -13.24
N LEU A 99 -6.64 7.79 -12.61
CA LEU A 99 -7.60 8.17 -11.59
C LEU A 99 -9.04 8.27 -12.13
N ASP A 100 -9.22 8.65 -13.39
CA ASP A 100 -10.54 8.65 -14.04
C ASP A 100 -11.12 7.24 -14.17
N TYR A 101 -10.29 6.25 -14.49
CA TYR A 101 -10.70 4.84 -14.50
C TYR A 101 -10.96 4.31 -13.10
N LEU A 102 -10.10 4.67 -12.14
CA LEU A 102 -10.26 4.25 -10.75
C LEU A 102 -11.54 4.83 -10.12
N ALA A 103 -11.91 6.07 -10.48
CA ALA A 103 -13.19 6.64 -10.07
C ALA A 103 -14.40 5.82 -10.54
N ARG A 104 -14.35 5.31 -11.79
CA ARG A 104 -15.38 4.41 -12.31
C ARG A 104 -15.41 3.08 -11.58
N GLU A 105 -14.23 2.50 -11.29
CA GLU A 105 -14.13 1.26 -10.53
C GLU A 105 -14.70 1.43 -9.12
N ILE A 106 -14.35 2.52 -8.42
CA ILE A 106 -14.92 2.85 -7.09
C ILE A 106 -16.45 2.93 -7.18
N SER A 107 -17.01 3.56 -8.21
CA SER A 107 -18.47 3.64 -8.40
C SER A 107 -19.08 2.24 -8.54
N LEU A 108 -18.51 1.37 -9.38
CA LEU A 108 -18.98 -0.01 -9.55
C LEU A 108 -18.93 -0.82 -8.24
N GLN A 109 -17.90 -0.62 -7.43
CA GLN A 109 -17.79 -1.28 -6.12
C GLN A 109 -18.85 -0.76 -5.14
N VAL A 110 -19.06 0.55 -5.11
CA VAL A 110 -20.07 1.20 -4.24
C VAL A 110 -21.49 0.83 -4.62
N ASP A 111 -21.78 0.67 -5.91
CA ASP A 111 -23.10 0.24 -6.40
C ASP A 111 -23.49 -1.14 -5.83
N LYS A 112 -22.52 -2.00 -5.55
CA LYS A 112 -22.73 -3.33 -4.97
C LYS A 112 -22.63 -3.36 -3.44
N LEU A 113 -21.63 -2.66 -2.88
CA LEU A 113 -21.39 -2.63 -1.44
C LEU A 113 -22.35 -1.71 -0.67
N GLY A 114 -22.91 -0.71 -1.34
CA GLY A 114 -23.53 0.45 -0.71
C GLY A 114 -22.49 1.53 -0.33
N ARG A 115 -22.89 2.78 -0.43
CA ARG A 115 -22.08 3.96 -0.08
C ARG A 115 -21.84 4.02 1.43
N GLY A 116 -20.66 4.50 1.83
CA GLY A 116 -20.32 4.70 3.23
C GLY A 116 -19.91 3.44 3.98
N ALA A 117 -19.65 2.33 3.28
CA ALA A 117 -19.11 1.12 3.89
C ALA A 117 -17.83 1.46 4.69
N ARG A 118 -17.73 0.95 5.93
CA ARG A 118 -16.64 1.28 6.84
C ARG A 118 -15.33 0.63 6.42
N VAL A 119 -14.27 1.42 6.30
CA VAL A 119 -12.91 0.99 5.96
C VAL A 119 -12.02 1.14 7.21
N ARG A 120 -11.36 0.06 7.61
CA ARG A 120 -10.39 0.05 8.70
C ARG A 120 -8.95 -0.04 8.22
N GLN A 121 -8.73 -0.55 7.03
CA GLN A 121 -7.41 -0.63 6.43
C GLN A 121 -7.44 -0.12 5.00
N LEU A 122 -6.48 0.73 4.65
CA LEU A 122 -6.22 1.17 3.29
C LEU A 122 -4.74 0.97 2.99
N HIS A 123 -4.44 0.35 1.88
CA HIS A 123 -3.08 0.19 1.39
C HIS A 123 -2.95 0.67 -0.05
N LEU A 124 -2.08 1.65 -0.29
CA LEU A 124 -1.66 2.01 -1.63
C LEU A 124 -0.34 1.30 -1.95
N GLY A 125 -0.37 0.45 -2.96
CA GLY A 125 0.79 -0.34 -3.38
C GLY A 125 0.91 -0.45 -4.90
N GLY A 126 1.73 -1.38 -5.37
CA GLY A 126 1.85 -1.73 -6.77
C GLY A 126 3.21 -1.46 -7.40
N GLY A 127 3.29 -0.52 -8.32
CA GLY A 127 4.53 -0.01 -8.86
C GLY A 127 5.19 0.94 -7.88
N THR A 128 4.77 2.20 -7.90
CA THR A 128 5.23 3.24 -6.96
C THR A 128 4.08 4.23 -6.74
N PRO A 129 3.32 4.13 -5.64
CA PRO A 129 2.18 5.03 -5.40
C PRO A 129 2.54 6.51 -5.39
N THR A 130 3.76 6.85 -4.96
CA THR A 130 4.31 8.21 -4.99
C THR A 130 4.69 8.71 -6.39
N PHE A 131 4.44 7.92 -7.44
CA PHE A 131 4.39 8.39 -8.83
C PHE A 131 3.31 9.46 -9.02
N LEU A 132 2.15 9.30 -8.36
CA LEU A 132 1.13 10.33 -8.30
C LEU A 132 1.67 11.55 -7.57
N ASP A 133 1.45 12.74 -8.08
CA ASP A 133 1.79 13.97 -7.38
C ASP A 133 0.85 14.25 -6.20
N ASP A 134 1.10 15.33 -5.46
CA ASP A 134 0.29 15.69 -4.29
C ASP A 134 -1.17 15.97 -4.63
N ALA A 135 -1.43 16.60 -5.79
CA ALA A 135 -2.79 16.91 -6.23
C ALA A 135 -3.55 15.62 -6.56
N ALA A 136 -2.93 14.71 -7.30
CA ALA A 136 -3.50 13.41 -7.65
C ALA A 136 -3.76 12.54 -6.41
N LEU A 137 -2.84 12.53 -5.43
CA LEU A 137 -3.07 11.82 -4.15
C LEU A 137 -4.21 12.44 -3.34
N ARG A 138 -4.32 13.77 -3.29
CA ARG A 138 -5.48 14.43 -2.65
C ARG A 138 -6.79 14.05 -3.33
N THR A 139 -6.81 14.04 -4.65
CA THR A 139 -7.98 13.61 -5.43
C THR A 139 -8.36 12.18 -5.11
N LEU A 140 -7.39 11.26 -5.09
CA LEU A 140 -7.64 9.85 -4.75
C LEU A 140 -8.22 9.71 -3.34
N MET A 141 -7.61 10.37 -2.34
CA MET A 141 -8.10 10.29 -0.96
C MET A 141 -9.49 10.91 -0.80
N ALA A 142 -9.80 11.98 -1.54
CA ALA A 142 -11.14 12.56 -1.58
C ALA A 142 -12.16 11.58 -2.18
N MET A 143 -11.86 10.96 -3.34
CA MET A 143 -12.73 9.95 -3.96
C MET A 143 -13.02 8.77 -3.01
N LEU A 144 -12.00 8.31 -2.27
CA LEU A 144 -12.16 7.24 -1.29
C LEU A 144 -13.00 7.69 -0.09
N GLY A 145 -12.80 8.91 0.41
CA GLY A 145 -13.58 9.48 1.51
C GLY A 145 -15.04 9.75 1.15
N ASP A 146 -15.32 10.10 -0.11
CA ASP A 146 -16.68 10.29 -0.61
C ASP A 146 -17.42 8.95 -0.79
N ALA A 147 -16.70 7.90 -1.11
CA ALA A 147 -17.25 6.56 -1.36
C ALA A 147 -17.43 5.74 -0.08
N PHE A 148 -16.49 5.84 0.83
CA PHE A 148 -16.36 5.00 2.03
C PHE A 148 -16.24 5.84 3.30
N THR A 149 -16.53 5.22 4.44
CA THR A 149 -16.26 5.80 5.76
C THR A 149 -14.92 5.29 6.28
N LEU A 150 -13.90 6.14 6.22
CA LEU A 150 -12.58 5.83 6.77
C LEU A 150 -12.63 5.90 8.30
N SER A 151 -12.28 4.78 8.97
CA SER A 151 -12.33 4.70 10.45
C SER A 151 -11.24 5.59 11.07
N PRO A 152 -11.55 6.39 12.11
CA PRO A 152 -10.54 7.25 12.75
C PRO A 152 -9.35 6.47 13.35
N ASP A 153 -9.58 5.22 13.75
CA ASP A 153 -8.59 4.27 14.30
C ASP A 153 -8.05 3.30 13.23
N GLY A 154 -8.27 3.61 11.94
CA GLY A 154 -7.84 2.78 10.83
C GLY A 154 -6.33 2.82 10.58
N GLU A 155 -5.81 1.79 9.92
CA GLU A 155 -4.44 1.74 9.41
C GLU A 155 -4.45 2.15 7.92
N TYR A 156 -3.80 3.25 7.60
CA TYR A 156 -3.71 3.77 6.24
C TYR A 156 -2.26 3.80 5.81
N SER A 157 -1.91 2.89 4.91
CA SER A 157 -0.53 2.63 4.54
C SER A 157 -0.24 2.93 3.07
N ILE A 158 1.00 3.28 2.77
CA ILE A 158 1.48 3.56 1.43
C ILE A 158 2.89 3.01 1.23
N GLU A 159 3.12 2.36 0.08
CA GLU A 159 4.46 1.96 -0.35
C GLU A 159 5.22 3.16 -0.91
N ILE A 160 6.47 3.28 -0.51
CA ILE A 160 7.36 4.39 -0.86
C ILE A 160 8.64 3.88 -1.49
N ASP A 161 8.97 4.39 -2.65
CA ASP A 161 10.32 4.34 -3.19
C ASP A 161 11.09 5.55 -2.62
N PRO A 162 12.14 5.34 -1.79
CA PRO A 162 12.90 6.45 -1.18
C PRO A 162 13.47 7.45 -2.17
N ARG A 163 13.65 7.05 -3.45
CA ARG A 163 14.17 7.92 -4.51
C ARG A 163 13.16 8.95 -5.01
N THR A 164 11.88 8.77 -4.71
CA THR A 164 10.76 9.56 -5.25
C THR A 164 10.12 10.51 -4.24
N VAL A 165 10.65 10.54 -3.03
CA VAL A 165 10.09 11.35 -1.94
C VAL A 165 11.18 12.16 -1.24
N ASP A 166 10.75 13.27 -0.67
CA ASP A 166 11.49 14.11 0.23
C ASP A 166 10.71 14.34 1.54
N ARG A 167 11.27 15.14 2.44
CA ARG A 167 10.63 15.49 3.72
C ARG A 167 9.26 16.17 3.51
N ALA A 168 9.14 17.09 2.57
CA ALA A 168 7.89 17.82 2.31
C ALA A 168 6.79 16.85 1.85
N ARG A 169 7.17 15.89 1.02
CA ARG A 169 6.28 14.83 0.55
C ARG A 169 5.78 13.95 1.70
N LEU A 170 6.64 13.56 2.64
CA LEU A 170 6.23 12.79 3.81
C LEU A 170 5.23 13.55 4.69
N VAL A 171 5.44 14.85 4.88
CA VAL A 171 4.48 15.72 5.60
C VAL A 171 3.13 15.76 4.87
N THR A 172 3.13 15.86 3.55
CA THR A 172 1.89 15.80 2.75
C THR A 172 1.17 14.47 2.95
N LEU A 173 1.89 13.34 2.90
CA LEU A 173 1.30 12.02 3.11
C LEU A 173 0.68 11.88 4.52
N ALA A 174 1.37 12.35 5.55
CA ALA A 174 0.81 12.40 6.91
C ALA A 174 -0.46 13.26 6.98
N GLY A 175 -0.45 14.43 6.32
CA GLY A 175 -1.62 15.31 6.22
C GLY A 175 -2.80 14.72 5.44
N LEU A 176 -2.56 13.73 4.57
CA LEU A 176 -3.58 12.96 3.87
C LEU A 176 -4.15 11.80 4.72
N GLY A 177 -3.61 11.59 5.92
CA GLY A 177 -4.06 10.57 6.85
C GLY A 177 -3.29 9.25 6.78
N PHE A 178 -2.22 9.15 5.97
CA PHE A 178 -1.36 7.97 6.00
C PHE A 178 -0.60 7.91 7.32
N ASN A 179 -0.77 6.82 8.06
CA ASN A 179 -0.17 6.60 9.38
C ASN A 179 0.80 5.41 9.40
N ARG A 180 1.01 4.77 8.26
CA ARG A 180 1.99 3.69 8.07
C ARG A 180 2.69 3.84 6.72
N LEU A 181 4.03 3.83 6.74
CA LEU A 181 4.85 3.93 5.54
C LEU A 181 5.66 2.65 5.34
N SER A 182 5.68 2.12 4.11
CA SER A 182 6.49 0.98 3.73
C SER A 182 7.58 1.42 2.77
N PHE A 183 8.83 1.54 3.26
CA PHE A 183 9.96 1.94 2.43
C PHE A 183 10.59 0.76 1.71
N GLY A 184 10.57 0.80 0.38
CA GLY A 184 11.25 -0.18 -0.45
C GLY A 184 12.75 0.09 -0.55
N VAL A 185 13.53 -0.24 0.46
CA VAL A 185 14.99 -0.01 0.49
C VAL A 185 15.74 -1.04 -0.34
N GLN A 186 15.35 -2.29 -0.27
CA GLN A 186 15.90 -3.48 -0.94
C GLN A 186 17.28 -3.90 -0.40
N ASP A 187 18.32 -3.06 -0.62
CA ASP A 187 19.67 -3.34 -0.16
C ASP A 187 20.45 -2.01 0.07
N PHE A 188 21.45 -2.03 0.92
CA PHE A 188 22.39 -0.92 1.15
C PHE A 188 23.73 -1.11 0.48
N ASP A 189 24.07 -2.30 0.01
CA ASP A 189 25.30 -2.57 -0.71
C ASP A 189 25.27 -1.90 -2.10
N PRO A 190 26.28 -1.05 -2.44
CA PRO A 190 26.29 -0.31 -3.71
C PRO A 190 26.36 -1.21 -4.94
N ASP A 191 27.04 -2.35 -4.87
CA ASP A 191 27.16 -3.26 -6.01
C ASP A 191 25.86 -4.00 -6.24
N VAL A 192 25.16 -4.40 -5.17
CA VAL A 192 23.81 -4.96 -5.26
C VAL A 192 22.83 -3.93 -5.83
N GLN A 193 22.84 -2.69 -5.32
CA GLN A 193 21.97 -1.61 -5.82
C GLN A 193 22.19 -1.37 -7.32
N LYS A 194 23.45 -1.37 -7.77
CA LYS A 194 23.81 -1.24 -9.18
C LYS A 194 23.32 -2.42 -10.01
N ALA A 195 23.52 -3.64 -9.52
CA ALA A 195 23.12 -4.87 -10.21
C ALA A 195 21.59 -4.94 -10.42
N VAL A 196 20.80 -4.45 -9.45
CA VAL A 196 19.34 -4.44 -9.51
C VAL A 196 18.75 -3.14 -10.07
N HIS A 197 19.59 -2.21 -10.52
CA HIS A 197 19.19 -0.89 -11.05
C HIS A 197 18.35 -0.06 -10.04
N ARG A 198 18.78 -0.05 -8.76
CA ARG A 198 18.10 0.69 -7.70
C ARG A 198 19.08 1.38 -6.77
N ILE A 199 19.73 2.42 -7.27
CA ILE A 199 20.73 3.19 -6.53
C ILE A 199 20.02 4.22 -5.64
N GLN A 200 20.29 4.16 -4.36
CA GLN A 200 19.78 5.09 -3.34
C GLN A 200 20.81 5.24 -2.20
N PRO A 201 21.22 6.47 -1.86
CA PRO A 201 22.16 6.69 -0.76
C PRO A 201 21.56 6.27 0.58
N ALA A 202 22.31 5.53 1.41
CA ALA A 202 21.85 5.11 2.74
C ALA A 202 21.45 6.30 3.62
N GLY A 203 22.21 7.42 3.58
CA GLY A 203 21.91 8.64 4.32
C GLY A 203 20.52 9.19 3.99
N GLN A 204 20.15 9.23 2.71
CA GLN A 204 18.81 9.67 2.29
C GLN A 204 17.70 8.80 2.91
N VAL A 205 17.90 7.49 2.94
CA VAL A 205 16.92 6.56 3.53
C VAL A 205 16.78 6.82 5.04
N PHE A 206 17.89 6.97 5.75
CA PHE A 206 17.86 7.26 7.19
C PHE A 206 17.23 8.61 7.52
N ASP A 207 17.49 9.66 6.72
CA ASP A 207 16.86 10.97 6.88
C ASP A 207 15.35 10.92 6.68
N LEU A 208 14.88 10.18 5.66
CA LEU A 208 13.46 9.95 5.42
C LEU A 208 12.81 9.17 6.57
N MET A 209 13.46 8.11 7.05
CA MET A 209 12.97 7.33 8.20
C MET A 209 12.91 8.15 9.49
N ALA A 210 13.90 9.01 9.74
CA ALA A 210 13.89 9.93 10.87
C ALA A 210 12.75 10.96 10.76
N THR A 211 12.45 11.41 9.55
CA THR A 211 11.33 12.34 9.30
C THR A 211 9.96 11.67 9.48
N ALA A 212 9.85 10.39 9.17
CA ALA A 212 8.61 9.62 9.26
C ALA A 212 8.21 9.23 10.71
N ARG A 213 9.13 9.36 11.66
CA ARG A 213 8.93 9.11 13.11
C ARG A 213 8.58 10.37 13.86
#